data_643d52491f62ae5148a8d9bd0cb17120
#
_entry.id   643d52491f62ae5148a8d9bd0cb17120
#
_cell.length_a   1.000
_cell.length_b   1.000
_cell.length_c   1.000
_cell.angle_alpha   90.00
_cell.angle_beta   90.00
_cell.angle_gamma   90.00
#
_symmetry.space_group_name_H-M   'P 1'
#
loop_
_entity.id
_entity.type
_entity.pdbx_description
1 polymer ?
#
loop_
_entity_poly.entity_id
_entity_poly.type
_entity_poly.pdbx_seq_one_letter_code
_entity_poly.pdbx_strand_id
1 'polypeptide(L)'
;MFLKYTGTLDSACTITIGPNTVSKFWFIENATSGSQNIIIKQGSVAGITIPHGDTKAIYSDGAGSGAAMVDAFASLNVVDLKVQDDLTVTDDVAIGGLATVGGTLGVTGIATFTDDIIIGDGKTIGSASDVDAMTIAANRG
;
A
#
# COMPACT_ATOMS: atom_id res chain seq x y z
N MET A 1 -6.83 -11.55 -16.84
CA MET A 1 -7.80 -12.59 -16.38
C MET A 1 -7.98 -12.46 -14.89
N PHE A 2 -9.20 -12.67 -14.36
CA PHE A 2 -9.47 -12.69 -12.92
C PHE A 2 -9.71 -14.13 -12.45
N LEU A 3 -9.08 -14.50 -11.34
CA LEU A 3 -9.27 -15.79 -10.68
C LEU A 3 -9.57 -15.52 -9.20
N LYS A 4 -10.61 -16.19 -8.69
CA LYS A 4 -10.99 -16.14 -7.28
C LYS A 4 -10.87 -17.55 -6.68
N TYR A 5 -10.00 -17.70 -5.70
CA TYR A 5 -9.86 -18.95 -4.95
C TYR A 5 -10.73 -18.91 -3.71
N THR A 6 -11.56 -19.92 -3.55
CA THR A 6 -12.50 -20.08 -2.43
C THR A 6 -12.32 -21.45 -1.77
N GLY A 7 -12.94 -21.66 -0.64
CA GLY A 7 -12.87 -22.88 0.15
C GLY A 7 -12.18 -22.65 1.49
N THR A 8 -12.08 -23.67 2.31
CA THR A 8 -11.44 -23.60 3.63
C THR A 8 -10.04 -24.18 3.55
N LEU A 9 -9.05 -23.41 4.03
CA LEU A 9 -7.66 -23.84 4.14
C LEU A 9 -7.27 -23.96 5.62
N ASP A 10 -6.60 -25.05 5.97
CA ASP A 10 -5.97 -25.29 7.27
C ASP A 10 -4.47 -24.93 7.27
N SER A 11 -3.89 -24.78 6.10
CA SER A 11 -2.48 -24.43 5.86
C SER A 11 -2.33 -23.65 4.56
N ALA A 12 -1.17 -23.02 4.36
CA ALA A 12 -0.87 -22.32 3.11
C ALA A 12 -0.91 -23.28 1.90
N CYS A 13 -1.56 -22.85 0.83
CA CYS A 13 -1.75 -23.64 -0.38
C CYS A 13 -0.92 -23.11 -1.54
N THR A 14 -0.09 -23.96 -2.16
CA THR A 14 0.65 -23.59 -3.37
C THR A 14 -0.13 -24.02 -4.62
N ILE A 15 -0.34 -23.06 -5.52
CA ILE A 15 -1.04 -23.23 -6.79
C ILE A 15 -0.03 -23.03 -7.91
N THR A 16 0.16 -24.05 -8.76
CA THR A 16 1.05 -23.95 -9.92
C THR A 16 0.23 -23.68 -11.18
N ILE A 17 0.55 -22.59 -11.86
CA ILE A 17 -0.09 -22.21 -13.13
C ILE A 17 0.72 -22.79 -14.28
N GLY A 18 0.05 -23.56 -15.11
CA GLY A 18 0.63 -24.17 -16.31
C GLY A 18 -0.04 -23.63 -17.60
N PRO A 19 0.60 -23.85 -18.76
CA PRO A 19 1.98 -24.30 -18.91
C PRO A 19 3.01 -23.20 -18.55
N ASN A 20 4.22 -23.62 -18.18
CA ASN A 20 5.28 -22.69 -17.76
C ASN A 20 5.94 -21.90 -18.91
N THR A 21 5.44 -22.07 -20.11
CA THR A 21 5.88 -21.34 -21.32
C THR A 21 4.94 -20.20 -21.73
N VAL A 22 3.90 -19.94 -20.92
CA VAL A 22 2.89 -18.90 -21.22
C VAL A 22 3.12 -17.67 -20.34
N SER A 23 3.31 -16.54 -20.98
CA SER A 23 3.28 -15.22 -20.32
C SER A 23 1.86 -14.68 -20.31
N LYS A 24 1.33 -14.33 -19.15
CA LYS A 24 -0.03 -13.85 -18.98
C LYS A 24 -0.19 -12.99 -17.73
N PHE A 25 -1.09 -11.99 -17.80
CA PHE A 25 -1.47 -11.13 -16.71
C PHE A 25 -2.72 -11.65 -15.98
N TRP A 26 -2.71 -11.56 -14.64
CA TRP A 26 -3.74 -12.09 -13.77
C TRP A 26 -4.08 -11.09 -12.67
N PHE A 27 -5.36 -10.98 -12.31
CA PHE A 27 -5.81 -10.57 -11.01
C PHE A 27 -6.21 -11.82 -10.23
N ILE A 28 -5.61 -12.07 -9.08
CA ILE A 28 -5.90 -13.27 -8.28
C ILE A 28 -6.31 -12.85 -6.88
N GLU A 29 -7.52 -13.26 -6.49
CA GLU A 29 -8.09 -13.03 -5.16
C GLU A 29 -7.97 -14.30 -4.30
N ASN A 30 -7.45 -14.13 -3.09
CA ASN A 30 -7.50 -15.15 -2.04
C ASN A 30 -8.75 -14.95 -1.18
N ALA A 31 -9.90 -15.45 -1.62
CA ALA A 31 -11.15 -15.45 -0.88
C ALA A 31 -11.39 -16.77 -0.14
N THR A 32 -10.33 -17.47 0.24
CA THR A 32 -10.45 -18.70 1.07
C THR A 32 -10.77 -18.32 2.51
N SER A 33 -11.27 -19.25 3.30
CA SER A 33 -11.42 -19.12 4.75
C SER A 33 -10.28 -19.85 5.48
N GLY A 34 -10.10 -19.60 6.78
CA GLY A 34 -9.02 -20.19 7.59
C GLY A 34 -7.80 -19.30 7.75
N SER A 35 -7.84 -18.04 7.26
CA SER A 35 -6.76 -17.03 7.39
C SER A 35 -5.40 -17.51 6.86
N GLN A 36 -5.41 -18.34 5.81
CA GLN A 36 -4.22 -18.91 5.20
C GLN A 36 -3.84 -18.20 3.90
N ASN A 37 -2.55 -18.19 3.63
CA ASN A 37 -2.02 -17.65 2.38
C ASN A 37 -2.21 -18.64 1.23
N ILE A 38 -2.40 -18.12 0.01
CA ILE A 38 -2.15 -18.87 -1.21
C ILE A 38 -0.83 -18.41 -1.84
N ILE A 39 -0.11 -19.34 -2.46
CA ILE A 39 1.17 -19.08 -3.11
C ILE A 39 1.02 -19.43 -4.59
N ILE A 40 1.13 -18.46 -5.46
CA ILE A 40 1.00 -18.66 -6.91
C ILE A 40 2.38 -18.77 -7.51
N LYS A 41 2.65 -19.85 -8.24
CA LYS A 41 3.91 -20.07 -8.95
C LYS A 41 3.68 -20.60 -10.36
N GLN A 42 4.69 -20.53 -11.21
CA GLN A 42 4.64 -21.09 -12.56
C GLN A 42 5.72 -22.18 -12.78
N GLY A 43 6.96 -21.87 -12.61
CA GLY A 43 8.08 -22.83 -12.72
C GLY A 43 8.58 -23.33 -11.37
N SER A 44 9.89 -23.53 -11.30
CA SER A 44 10.59 -23.97 -10.07
C SER A 44 10.97 -22.80 -9.15
N VAL A 45 10.85 -21.55 -9.62
CA VAL A 45 11.18 -20.36 -8.85
C VAL A 45 10.16 -20.10 -7.74
N ALA A 46 10.54 -19.30 -6.74
CA ALA A 46 9.64 -18.90 -5.65
C ALA A 46 8.34 -18.26 -6.19
N GLY A 47 7.22 -18.57 -5.56
CA GLY A 47 5.92 -18.01 -5.94
C GLY A 47 5.63 -16.66 -5.29
N ILE A 48 4.56 -16.04 -5.74
CA ILE A 48 3.98 -14.83 -5.13
C ILE A 48 2.97 -15.25 -4.08
N THR A 49 3.15 -14.76 -2.87
CA THR A 49 2.20 -14.98 -1.77
C THR A 49 1.08 -13.95 -1.83
N ILE A 50 -0.16 -14.44 -1.75
CA ILE A 50 -1.36 -13.61 -1.64
C ILE A 50 -1.99 -13.92 -0.27
N PRO A 51 -1.96 -12.97 0.68
CA PRO A 51 -2.60 -13.12 1.97
C PRO A 51 -4.10 -13.37 1.87
N HIS A 52 -4.68 -13.93 2.93
CA HIS A 52 -6.12 -14.09 3.05
C HIS A 52 -6.84 -12.74 2.94
N GLY A 53 -7.85 -12.67 2.10
CA GLY A 53 -8.65 -11.46 1.84
C GLY A 53 -8.06 -10.51 0.78
N ASP A 54 -6.81 -10.73 0.34
CA ASP A 54 -6.14 -9.84 -0.61
C ASP A 54 -6.37 -10.27 -2.07
N THR A 55 -6.26 -9.28 -2.95
CA THR A 55 -6.17 -9.45 -4.40
C THR A 55 -4.86 -8.87 -4.90
N LYS A 56 -4.10 -9.64 -5.68
CA LYS A 56 -2.88 -9.16 -6.34
C LYS A 56 -3.00 -9.18 -7.86
N ALA A 57 -2.42 -8.17 -8.47
CA ALA A 57 -2.14 -8.15 -9.90
C ALA A 57 -0.74 -8.72 -10.14
N ILE A 58 -0.66 -9.85 -10.82
CA ILE A 58 0.59 -10.57 -11.07
C ILE A 58 0.68 -11.00 -12.53
N TYR A 59 1.87 -11.26 -13.01
CA TYR A 59 2.05 -11.85 -14.33
C TYR A 59 3.02 -13.02 -14.30
N SER A 60 2.83 -13.96 -15.24
CA SER A 60 3.77 -15.05 -15.51
C SER A 60 4.70 -14.66 -16.64
N ASP A 61 6.00 -14.93 -16.53
CA ASP A 61 7.00 -14.61 -17.55
C ASP A 61 7.13 -15.66 -18.66
N GLY A 62 6.67 -16.89 -18.40
CA GLY A 62 6.68 -17.96 -19.37
C GLY A 62 8.07 -18.51 -19.73
N ALA A 63 9.06 -18.35 -18.85
CA ALA A 63 10.47 -18.69 -19.11
C ALA A 63 10.78 -20.19 -19.00
N GLY A 64 9.80 -21.08 -19.12
CA GLY A 64 9.99 -22.54 -19.07
C GLY A 64 10.22 -23.04 -17.64
N SER A 65 11.24 -23.87 -17.42
CA SER A 65 11.53 -24.43 -16.09
C SER A 65 11.91 -23.35 -15.07
N GLY A 66 12.48 -22.24 -15.52
CA GLY A 66 12.80 -21.07 -14.71
C GLY A 66 11.67 -20.04 -14.62
N ALA A 67 10.47 -20.36 -15.13
CA ALA A 67 9.35 -19.42 -15.14
C ALA A 67 8.98 -18.93 -13.75
N ALA A 68 8.76 -17.63 -13.65
CA ALA A 68 8.41 -16.93 -12.41
C ALA A 68 7.02 -16.27 -12.50
N MET A 69 6.40 -16.13 -11.34
CA MET A 69 5.30 -15.18 -11.13
C MET A 69 5.89 -13.89 -10.58
N VAL A 70 5.48 -12.77 -11.13
CA VAL A 70 5.98 -11.44 -10.76
C VAL A 70 4.82 -10.58 -10.28
N ASP A 71 4.99 -9.88 -9.16
CA ASP A 71 4.04 -8.87 -8.69
C ASP A 71 4.11 -7.66 -9.63
N ALA A 72 2.99 -7.38 -10.31
CA ALA A 72 2.95 -6.33 -11.32
C ALA A 72 3.09 -4.91 -10.73
N PHE A 73 2.88 -4.77 -9.43
CA PHE A 73 2.92 -3.49 -8.72
C PHE A 73 4.12 -3.33 -7.78
N ALA A 74 5.00 -4.33 -7.67
CA ALA A 74 6.18 -4.26 -6.80
C ALA A 74 7.11 -3.06 -7.09
N SER A 75 7.10 -2.55 -8.33
CA SER A 75 7.89 -1.38 -8.75
C SER A 75 7.06 -0.49 -9.67
N LEU A 76 5.81 -0.24 -9.29
CA LEU A 76 4.90 0.56 -10.09
C LEU A 76 5.36 2.02 -10.13
N ASN A 77 5.64 2.53 -11.33
CA ASN A 77 5.87 3.94 -11.59
C ASN A 77 4.65 4.52 -12.33
N VAL A 78 4.03 5.53 -11.75
CA VAL A 78 2.87 6.23 -12.32
C VAL A 78 3.15 7.72 -12.37
N VAL A 79 2.60 8.40 -13.36
CA VAL A 79 2.71 9.87 -13.48
C VAL A 79 1.77 10.53 -12.48
N ASP A 80 0.52 10.09 -12.44
CA ASP A 80 -0.49 10.58 -11.51
C ASP A 80 -1.21 9.38 -10.86
N LEU A 81 -1.35 9.39 -9.53
CA LEU A 81 -2.15 8.43 -8.79
C LEU A 81 -3.30 9.15 -8.10
N LYS A 82 -4.54 8.84 -8.49
CA LYS A 82 -5.75 9.31 -7.82
C LYS A 82 -6.39 8.16 -7.04
N VAL A 83 -6.39 8.29 -5.71
CA VAL A 83 -7.12 7.40 -4.82
C VAL A 83 -8.45 8.06 -4.46
N GLN A 84 -9.58 7.37 -4.66
CA GLN A 84 -10.92 7.94 -4.47
C GLN A 84 -11.41 7.86 -3.03
N ASP A 85 -10.81 6.98 -2.25
CA ASP A 85 -11.14 6.75 -0.85
C ASP A 85 -9.86 6.78 -0.02
N ASP A 86 -9.56 5.79 0.78
CA ASP A 86 -8.39 5.76 1.67
C ASP A 86 -7.13 5.26 0.96
N LEU A 87 -5.99 5.85 1.28
CA LEU A 87 -4.65 5.34 0.96
C LEU A 87 -4.00 4.82 2.24
N THR A 88 -3.77 3.52 2.33
CA THR A 88 -2.98 2.90 3.41
C THR A 88 -1.56 2.60 2.92
N VAL A 89 -0.57 3.19 3.59
CA VAL A 89 0.85 2.88 3.37
C VAL A 89 1.37 2.19 4.63
N THR A 90 1.89 0.98 4.50
CA THR A 90 2.34 0.14 5.63
C THR A 90 3.78 0.40 6.06
N ASP A 91 4.51 1.17 5.28
CA ASP A 91 5.91 1.56 5.53
C ASP A 91 6.04 3.08 5.38
N ASP A 92 7.10 3.59 4.81
CA ASP A 92 7.40 5.01 4.72
C ASP A 92 6.71 5.70 3.54
N VAL A 93 6.37 6.98 3.71
CA VAL A 93 5.95 7.87 2.63
C VAL A 93 7.00 8.96 2.44
N ALA A 94 7.65 8.99 1.28
CA ALA A 94 8.56 10.06 0.89
C ALA A 94 7.89 10.99 -0.13
N ILE A 95 7.75 12.28 0.22
CA ILE A 95 7.17 13.31 -0.65
C ILE A 95 8.27 14.29 -1.02
N GLY A 96 8.71 14.26 -2.28
CA GLY A 96 9.78 15.14 -2.79
C GLY A 96 9.35 16.60 -3.04
N GLY A 97 8.05 16.88 -2.94
CA GLY A 97 7.49 18.22 -3.15
C GLY A 97 6.58 18.65 -2.00
N LEU A 98 5.53 19.37 -2.31
CA LEU A 98 4.55 19.85 -1.34
C LEU A 98 3.53 18.76 -0.98
N ALA A 99 3.28 18.55 0.31
CA ALA A 99 2.12 17.83 0.81
C ALA A 99 1.03 18.83 1.24
N THR A 100 -0.14 18.77 0.62
CA THR A 100 -1.30 19.58 1.01
C THR A 100 -2.32 18.70 1.73
N VAL A 101 -2.64 19.03 2.97
CA VAL A 101 -3.67 18.36 3.76
C VAL A 101 -4.87 19.31 3.88
N GLY A 102 -5.98 18.99 3.21
CA GLY A 102 -7.19 19.83 3.21
C GLY A 102 -8.02 19.76 4.50
N GLY A 103 -7.74 18.82 5.37
CA GLY A 103 -8.39 18.63 6.66
C GLY A 103 -7.38 18.66 7.81
N THR A 104 -7.55 17.78 8.78
CA THR A 104 -6.67 17.65 9.94
C THR A 104 -5.51 16.71 9.64
N LEU A 105 -4.28 17.10 9.96
CA LEU A 105 -3.13 16.20 9.99
C LEU A 105 -3.02 15.58 11.39
N GLY A 106 -3.28 14.28 11.51
CA GLY A 106 -3.07 13.53 12.76
C GLY A 106 -1.68 12.90 12.77
N VAL A 107 -0.87 13.23 13.79
CA VAL A 107 0.44 12.63 14.03
C VAL A 107 0.43 11.98 15.41
N THR A 108 0.53 10.64 15.47
CA THR A 108 0.53 9.90 16.74
C THR A 108 1.90 9.83 17.40
N GLY A 109 2.95 10.20 16.68
CA GLY A 109 4.33 10.24 17.16
C GLY A 109 4.87 11.67 17.24
N ILE A 110 6.17 11.80 17.05
CA ILE A 110 6.86 13.09 17.02
C ILE A 110 6.84 13.64 15.59
N ALA A 111 6.40 14.88 15.43
CA ALA A 111 6.62 15.64 14.20
C ALA A 111 7.93 16.42 14.32
N THR A 112 8.88 16.20 13.41
CA THR A 112 10.15 16.91 13.35
C THR A 112 10.14 17.87 12.18
N PHE A 113 10.40 19.16 12.45
CA PHE A 113 10.54 20.21 11.45
C PHE A 113 12.00 20.66 11.45
N THR A 114 12.64 20.67 10.29
CA THR A 114 14.04 21.12 10.13
C THR A 114 14.15 22.58 9.78
N ASP A 115 13.02 23.23 9.51
CA ASP A 115 12.89 24.65 9.15
C ASP A 115 11.72 25.27 9.91
N ASP A 116 11.29 26.46 9.55
CA ASP A 116 10.25 27.23 10.24
C ASP A 116 8.87 26.53 10.21
N ILE A 117 8.12 26.72 11.30
CA ILE A 117 6.68 26.43 11.36
C ILE A 117 5.94 27.75 11.23
N ILE A 118 5.21 27.94 10.14
CA ILE A 118 4.41 29.13 9.92
C ILE A 118 2.98 28.86 10.33
N ILE A 119 2.52 29.54 11.35
CA ILE A 119 1.14 29.51 11.84
C ILE A 119 0.46 30.81 11.43
N GLY A 120 -0.74 30.73 10.86
CA GLY A 120 -1.48 31.92 10.44
C GLY A 120 -1.79 32.88 11.59
N ASP A 121 -1.88 34.16 11.29
CA ASP A 121 -2.20 35.22 12.26
C ASP A 121 -3.51 34.92 13.02
N GLY A 122 -3.52 35.19 14.31
CA GLY A 122 -4.67 34.96 15.18
C GLY A 122 -4.98 33.48 15.45
N LYS A 123 -4.05 32.58 15.09
CA LYS A 123 -4.14 31.13 15.41
C LYS A 123 -3.37 30.79 16.66
N THR A 124 -3.60 29.60 17.19
CA THR A 124 -3.08 29.14 18.47
C THR A 124 -2.34 27.82 18.34
N ILE A 125 -1.42 27.56 19.25
CA ILE A 125 -0.79 26.28 19.49
C ILE A 125 -1.17 25.88 20.92
N GLY A 126 -1.73 24.68 21.10
CA GLY A 126 -2.17 24.22 22.40
C GLY A 126 -2.18 22.72 22.56
N SER A 127 -2.65 22.27 23.69
CA SER A 127 -2.91 20.87 23.98
C SER A 127 -4.42 20.56 23.90
N ALA A 128 -4.82 19.29 24.03
CA ALA A 128 -6.24 18.91 24.02
C ALA A 128 -7.05 19.55 25.17
N SER A 129 -6.39 19.88 26.30
CA SER A 129 -7.00 20.53 27.47
C SER A 129 -6.76 22.05 27.53
N ASP A 130 -5.85 22.56 26.71
CA ASP A 130 -5.48 23.99 26.66
C ASP A 130 -5.11 24.31 25.19
N VAL A 131 -6.12 24.64 24.40
CA VAL A 131 -6.00 24.79 22.93
C VAL A 131 -5.31 26.10 22.52
N ASP A 132 -5.08 27.02 23.44
CA ASP A 132 -4.52 28.36 23.22
C ASP A 132 -3.31 28.65 24.13
N ALA A 133 -2.58 27.61 24.57
CA ALA A 133 -1.36 27.74 25.37
C ALA A 133 -0.34 28.72 24.78
N MET A 134 -0.31 28.85 23.45
CA MET A 134 0.46 29.87 22.73
C MET A 134 -0.40 30.51 21.64
N THR A 135 -0.56 31.81 21.67
CA THR A 135 -1.28 32.58 20.67
C THR A 135 -0.29 33.31 19.74
N ILE A 136 -0.44 33.10 18.45
CA ILE A 136 0.31 33.87 17.41
C ILE A 136 -0.47 35.14 17.16
N ALA A 137 0.03 36.26 17.66
CA ALA A 137 -0.61 37.56 17.46
C ALA A 137 -0.57 37.97 15.98
N ALA A 138 -1.67 38.56 15.51
CA ALA A 138 -1.66 39.18 14.20
C ALA A 138 -0.70 40.39 14.20
N ASN A 139 0.08 40.53 13.14
CA ASN A 139 0.94 41.73 12.99
C ASN A 139 0.07 42.95 12.87
N ARG A 140 0.24 43.89 13.83
CA ARG A 140 -0.35 45.21 13.78
C ARG A 140 0.75 46.18 13.34
N GLY A 141 1.00 46.17 12.01
CA GLY A 141 1.88 47.18 11.40
C GLY A 141 1.31 48.58 11.45
#